data_cee4acf78693b7f81a52cad31b129c56
#
_entry.id   cee4acf78693b7f81a52cad31b129c56
#
_cell.length_a   1.000
_cell.length_b   1.000
_cell.length_c   1.000
_cell.angle_alpha   90.00
_cell.angle_beta   90.00
_cell.angle_gamma   90.00
#
_symmetry.space_group_name_H-M   'P 1'
#
loop_
_entity.id
_entity.type
_entity.pdbx_description
1 polymer ?
#
loop_
_entity_poly.entity_id
_entity_poly.type
_entity_poly.pdbx_seq_one_letter_code
_entity_poly.pdbx_strand_id
1 'polypeptide(L)'
;MRSAQTPGRLSLALQRRPEDVFEPGFVADAPLVCFVAYAEQRRIFGWVRLQADRLTDLLNAHDELVLTDVDLEGLVDGVTRVEDEVIVRCRDLVAVHASGPRGADALRRRTRTQPIAVQSGSFLIGGLLHAPVGVNPMVDFYARPPLVPLTDAWIEFWSGGRRRLDLWTGTLIVNRDRADVVRPVTETDLAEGLLRPVELGERAPVA
;
A
#
# COMPACT_ATOMS: atom_id res chain seq x y z
N MET A 1 -41.00 23.54 11.20
CA MET A 1 -40.04 23.66 10.11
C MET A 1 -38.67 23.25 10.63
N ARG A 2 -38.22 22.03 10.31
CA ARG A 2 -36.90 21.55 10.68
C ARG A 2 -36.08 21.51 9.42
N SER A 3 -34.99 22.33 9.40
CA SER A 3 -34.01 22.38 8.29
C SER A 3 -33.25 21.07 8.26
N ALA A 4 -33.32 20.39 7.11
CA ALA A 4 -32.49 19.23 6.81
C ALA A 4 -31.04 19.70 6.57
N GLN A 5 -30.12 19.22 7.41
CA GLN A 5 -28.69 19.37 7.15
C GLN A 5 -28.27 18.41 6.04
N THR A 6 -27.80 18.97 4.95
CA THR A 6 -27.20 18.25 3.83
C THR A 6 -25.86 17.63 4.30
N PRO A 7 -25.61 16.32 4.07
CA PRO A 7 -24.34 15.73 4.42
C PRO A 7 -23.22 16.33 3.58
N GLY A 8 -22.12 16.64 4.25
CA GLY A 8 -20.96 17.30 3.67
C GLY A 8 -20.40 16.54 2.47
N ARG A 9 -20.42 17.21 1.34
CA ARG A 9 -19.82 16.79 0.09
C ARG A 9 -18.30 16.87 0.28
N LEU A 10 -17.60 15.75 0.27
CA LEU A 10 -16.16 15.70 0.11
C LEU A 10 -15.85 16.32 -1.26
N SER A 11 -15.46 17.59 -1.27
CA SER A 11 -14.95 18.26 -2.45
C SER A 11 -13.51 17.79 -2.66
N LEU A 12 -13.32 16.74 -3.47
CA LEU A 12 -12.06 16.55 -4.16
C LEU A 12 -11.88 17.77 -5.08
N ALA A 13 -11.03 18.70 -4.67
CA ALA A 13 -10.66 19.83 -5.50
C ALA A 13 -9.84 19.29 -6.68
N LEU A 14 -10.49 19.08 -7.81
CA LEU A 14 -9.85 18.95 -9.11
C LEU A 14 -9.20 20.30 -9.42
N GLN A 15 -7.96 20.51 -8.96
CA GLN A 15 -7.13 21.58 -9.50
C GLN A 15 -6.72 21.16 -10.90
N ARG A 16 -7.46 21.65 -11.92
CA ARG A 16 -6.92 21.71 -13.28
C ARG A 16 -5.62 22.50 -13.21
N ARG A 17 -4.49 21.82 -13.46
CA ARG A 17 -3.23 22.50 -13.73
C ARG A 17 -3.43 23.40 -14.94
N PRO A 18 -2.92 24.66 -14.92
CA PRO A 18 -2.89 25.49 -16.12
C PRO A 18 -2.09 24.74 -17.20
N GLU A 19 -2.62 24.75 -18.42
CA GLU A 19 -2.14 23.97 -19.58
C GLU A 19 -0.74 24.34 -20.10
N ASP A 20 0.03 25.20 -19.42
CA ASP A 20 1.26 25.80 -19.95
C ASP A 20 2.50 25.68 -19.06
N VAL A 21 2.59 24.71 -18.15
CA VAL A 21 3.89 24.42 -17.51
C VAL A 21 4.50 23.19 -18.18
N PHE A 22 5.09 23.39 -19.33
CA PHE A 22 5.99 22.44 -19.97
C PHE A 22 7.29 22.42 -19.14
N GLU A 23 7.39 21.55 -18.16
CA GLU A 23 8.68 21.23 -17.54
C GLU A 23 9.49 20.42 -18.54
N PRO A 24 10.64 20.96 -19.05
CA PRO A 24 11.52 20.21 -19.93
C PRO A 24 12.19 19.11 -19.12
N GLY A 25 11.68 17.89 -19.21
CA GLY A 25 12.12 16.71 -18.47
C GLY A 25 11.00 15.71 -18.20
N PHE A 26 9.78 16.02 -18.57
CA PHE A 26 8.69 15.04 -18.50
C PHE A 26 8.95 13.95 -19.55
N VAL A 27 9.46 12.79 -19.09
CA VAL A 27 9.69 11.64 -19.97
C VAL A 27 8.32 11.11 -20.37
N ALA A 28 7.85 11.53 -21.56
CA ALA A 28 6.58 11.07 -22.14
C ALA A 28 6.54 9.53 -22.32
N ASP A 29 7.68 8.86 -22.16
CA ASP A 29 7.90 7.43 -22.40
C ASP A 29 7.94 6.57 -21.14
N ALA A 30 7.67 7.13 -19.94
CA ALA A 30 7.61 6.31 -18.73
C ALA A 30 6.47 5.28 -18.85
N PRO A 31 6.75 3.96 -18.66
CA PRO A 31 5.76 2.93 -18.85
C PRO A 31 4.60 3.09 -17.85
N LEU A 32 3.38 2.82 -18.34
CA LEU A 32 2.22 2.64 -17.46
C LEU A 32 2.31 1.25 -16.82
N VAL A 33 2.17 1.20 -15.51
CA VAL A 33 2.13 -0.06 -14.76
C VAL A 33 0.82 -0.14 -13.98
N CYS A 34 0.30 -1.36 -13.85
CA CYS A 34 -0.89 -1.64 -13.08
C CYS A 34 -0.66 -1.24 -11.61
N PHE A 35 -1.61 -0.54 -11.02
CA PHE A 35 -1.58 -0.10 -9.64
C PHE A 35 -2.74 -0.73 -8.88
N VAL A 36 -2.41 -1.60 -7.92
CA VAL A 36 -3.40 -2.20 -7.00
C VAL A 36 -2.97 -1.87 -5.58
N ALA A 37 -3.81 -1.16 -4.85
CA ALA A 37 -3.48 -0.70 -3.52
C ALA A 37 -4.65 -0.84 -2.54
N TYR A 38 -4.32 -0.84 -1.26
CA TYR A 38 -5.25 -0.86 -0.13
C TYR A 38 -5.04 0.41 0.68
N ALA A 39 -6.12 1.10 0.93
CA ALA A 39 -6.23 2.20 1.89
C ALA A 39 -7.25 1.79 2.96
N GLU A 40 -7.39 2.55 4.05
CA GLU A 40 -8.17 2.18 5.23
C GLU A 40 -9.59 1.66 4.93
N GLN A 41 -10.28 2.28 3.96
CA GLN A 41 -11.67 1.92 3.61
C GLN A 41 -11.85 1.58 2.14
N ARG A 42 -10.77 1.46 1.37
CA ARG A 42 -10.86 1.30 -0.09
C ARG A 42 -9.78 0.39 -0.62
N ARG A 43 -10.13 -0.34 -1.67
CA ARG A 43 -9.20 -0.97 -2.59
C ARG A 43 -9.19 -0.14 -3.88
N ILE A 44 -8.00 0.10 -4.41
CA ILE A 44 -7.76 1.00 -5.54
C ILE A 44 -7.13 0.19 -6.65
N PHE A 45 -7.72 0.23 -7.83
CA PHE A 45 -7.17 -0.33 -9.05
C PHE A 45 -6.99 0.81 -10.05
N GLY A 46 -5.93 0.79 -10.84
CA GLY A 46 -5.69 1.82 -11.85
C GLY A 46 -4.32 1.67 -12.49
N TRP A 47 -3.88 2.72 -13.13
CA TRP A 47 -2.59 2.77 -13.81
C TRP A 47 -1.78 3.94 -13.32
N VAL A 48 -0.46 3.76 -13.17
CA VAL A 48 0.48 4.82 -12.79
C VAL A 48 1.65 4.87 -13.78
N ARG A 49 2.14 6.06 -14.10
CA ARG A 49 3.38 6.23 -14.87
C ARG A 49 4.58 5.97 -13.96
N LEU A 50 5.37 4.96 -14.31
CA LEU A 50 6.54 4.56 -13.54
C LEU A 50 7.76 5.39 -13.95
N GLN A 51 7.99 6.50 -13.26
CA GLN A 51 9.15 7.40 -13.45
C GLN A 51 10.33 7.03 -12.53
N ALA A 52 10.47 5.76 -12.19
CA ALA A 52 11.52 5.21 -11.34
C ALA A 52 11.85 3.78 -11.80
N ASP A 53 12.93 3.21 -11.27
CA ASP A 53 13.33 1.84 -11.60
C ASP A 53 12.32 0.80 -11.11
N ARG A 54 11.63 1.08 -10.00
CA ARG A 54 10.63 0.20 -9.37
C ARG A 54 9.50 1.02 -8.77
N LEU A 55 8.33 0.40 -8.64
CA LEU A 55 7.18 1.02 -8.00
C LEU A 55 7.46 1.42 -6.53
N THR A 56 8.27 0.62 -5.80
CA THR A 56 8.69 0.97 -4.43
C THR A 56 9.49 2.27 -4.39
N ASP A 57 10.35 2.50 -5.37
CA ASP A 57 11.17 3.70 -5.44
C ASP A 57 10.30 4.92 -5.77
N LEU A 58 9.36 4.77 -6.70
CA LEU A 58 8.38 5.81 -7.04
C LEU A 58 7.56 6.23 -5.82
N LEU A 59 7.00 5.25 -5.11
CA LEU A 59 6.16 5.46 -3.93
C LEU A 59 6.91 6.16 -2.78
N ASN A 60 8.21 5.87 -2.61
CA ASN A 60 9.04 6.49 -1.56
C ASN A 60 9.62 7.85 -1.98
N ALA A 61 9.62 8.19 -3.27
CA ALA A 61 10.13 9.46 -3.79
C ALA A 61 9.06 10.55 -3.84
N HIS A 62 7.77 10.18 -3.80
CA HIS A 62 6.65 11.11 -3.99
C HIS A 62 5.64 11.01 -2.85
N ASP A 63 5.11 12.15 -2.43
CA ASP A 63 4.02 12.21 -1.44
C ASP A 63 2.67 11.82 -2.05
N GLU A 64 2.49 12.12 -3.34
CA GLU A 64 1.24 11.91 -4.08
C GLU A 64 1.53 11.32 -5.46
N LEU A 65 0.63 10.46 -5.95
CA LEU A 65 0.67 9.90 -7.29
C LEU A 65 -0.63 10.18 -8.01
N VAL A 66 -0.53 10.43 -9.31
CA VAL A 66 -1.69 10.52 -10.21
C VAL A 66 -1.92 9.14 -10.82
N LEU A 67 -3.11 8.60 -10.63
CA LEU A 67 -3.57 7.35 -11.22
C LEU A 67 -4.58 7.66 -12.32
N THR A 68 -4.59 6.85 -13.37
CA THR A 68 -5.57 6.95 -14.47
C THR A 68 -6.38 5.66 -14.55
N ASP A 69 -7.59 5.73 -15.14
CA ASP A 69 -8.53 4.61 -15.31
C ASP A 69 -8.74 3.87 -13.97
N VAL A 70 -9.31 4.55 -13.00
CA VAL A 70 -9.29 4.13 -11.60
C VAL A 70 -10.63 3.55 -11.16
N ASP A 71 -10.60 2.32 -10.63
CA ASP A 71 -11.70 1.70 -9.90
C ASP A 71 -11.44 1.83 -8.39
N LEU A 72 -12.37 2.46 -7.68
CA LEU A 72 -12.37 2.62 -6.23
C LEU A 72 -13.42 1.71 -5.60
N GLU A 73 -13.00 0.56 -5.09
CA GLU A 73 -13.87 -0.37 -4.37
C GLU A 73 -13.93 0.00 -2.88
N GLY A 74 -15.13 0.31 -2.38
CA GLY A 74 -15.38 0.52 -0.95
C GLY A 74 -15.31 -0.80 -0.18
N LEU A 75 -14.48 -0.88 0.86
CA LEU A 75 -14.35 -2.11 1.66
C LEU A 75 -15.54 -2.34 2.60
N VAL A 76 -16.27 -1.29 2.96
CA VAL A 76 -17.43 -1.37 3.86
C VAL A 76 -18.71 -1.76 3.11
N ASP A 77 -18.96 -1.10 1.99
CA ASP A 77 -20.19 -1.21 1.22
C ASP A 77 -20.07 -2.07 -0.04
N GLY A 78 -18.83 -2.38 -0.46
CA GLY A 78 -18.54 -3.12 -1.69
C GLY A 78 -18.86 -2.35 -2.97
N VAL A 79 -19.14 -1.05 -2.87
CA VAL A 79 -19.49 -0.23 -4.03
C VAL A 79 -18.24 0.18 -4.78
N THR A 80 -18.20 -0.09 -6.07
CA THR A 80 -17.14 0.36 -6.97
C THR A 80 -17.53 1.66 -7.65
N ARG A 81 -16.62 2.63 -7.67
CA ARG A 81 -16.72 3.89 -8.43
C ARG A 81 -15.59 3.93 -9.42
N VAL A 82 -15.91 4.36 -10.63
CA VAL A 82 -14.95 4.51 -11.73
C VAL A 82 -14.65 5.99 -11.91
N GLU A 83 -13.37 6.33 -11.97
CA GLU A 83 -12.89 7.70 -12.14
C GLU A 83 -11.79 7.70 -13.21
N ASP A 84 -11.78 8.72 -14.06
CA ASP A 84 -10.77 8.85 -15.13
C ASP A 84 -9.38 9.11 -14.55
N GLU A 85 -9.32 9.93 -13.48
CA GLU A 85 -8.07 10.32 -12.82
C GLU A 85 -8.27 10.55 -11.32
N VAL A 86 -7.34 10.04 -10.49
CA VAL A 86 -7.35 10.21 -9.04
C VAL A 86 -5.96 10.53 -8.53
N ILE A 87 -5.86 11.49 -7.61
CA ILE A 87 -4.62 11.74 -6.84
C ILE A 87 -4.68 10.91 -5.56
N VAL A 88 -3.67 10.07 -5.36
CA VAL A 88 -3.52 9.22 -4.18
C VAL A 88 -2.31 9.67 -3.38
N ARG A 89 -2.49 9.87 -2.07
CA ARG A 89 -1.39 10.17 -1.15
C ARG A 89 -0.72 8.87 -0.71
N CYS A 90 0.60 8.76 -0.93
CA CYS A 90 1.36 7.56 -0.57
C CYS A 90 1.28 7.23 0.92
N ARG A 91 1.20 8.24 1.80
CA ARG A 91 1.05 8.06 3.25
C ARG A 91 -0.28 7.45 3.69
N ASP A 92 -1.32 7.54 2.86
CA ASP A 92 -2.66 7.02 3.17
C ASP A 92 -2.84 5.56 2.72
N LEU A 93 -1.87 5.03 1.98
CA LEU A 93 -1.84 3.63 1.55
C LEU A 93 -1.40 2.72 2.70
N VAL A 94 -2.07 1.58 2.85
CA VAL A 94 -1.69 0.49 3.75
C VAL A 94 -0.72 -0.46 3.06
N ALA A 95 -1.05 -0.88 1.86
CA ALA A 95 -0.22 -1.75 1.05
C ALA A 95 -0.46 -1.53 -0.45
N VAL A 96 0.54 -1.85 -1.27
CA VAL A 96 0.49 -1.76 -2.74
C VAL A 96 1.10 -3.02 -3.34
N HIS A 97 0.46 -3.62 -4.33
CA HIS A 97 1.05 -4.72 -5.09
C HIS A 97 2.20 -4.18 -5.95
N ALA A 98 3.39 -4.76 -5.81
CA ALA A 98 4.51 -4.38 -6.64
C ALA A 98 4.30 -4.90 -8.06
N SER A 99 4.09 -4.00 -8.98
CA SER A 99 3.95 -4.26 -10.41
C SER A 99 5.10 -3.64 -11.20
N GLY A 100 5.23 -4.01 -12.48
CA GLY A 100 6.26 -3.48 -13.36
C GLY A 100 7.64 -4.07 -13.14
N PRO A 101 8.70 -3.36 -13.54
CA PRO A 101 10.08 -3.81 -13.46
C PRO A 101 10.53 -4.11 -12.02
N ARG A 102 11.35 -5.14 -11.85
CA ARG A 102 11.93 -5.55 -10.56
C ARG A 102 13.26 -4.87 -10.23
N GLY A 103 13.66 -3.87 -11.01
CA GLY A 103 14.98 -3.23 -10.94
C GLY A 103 16.09 -4.07 -11.57
N ALA A 104 17.29 -3.51 -11.64
CA ALA A 104 18.44 -4.16 -12.25
C ALA A 104 18.97 -5.30 -11.37
N ASP A 105 19.10 -6.51 -11.92
CA ASP A 105 19.60 -7.70 -11.21
C ASP A 105 21.03 -7.50 -10.66
N ALA A 106 21.85 -6.73 -11.37
CA ALA A 106 23.23 -6.40 -10.96
C ALA A 106 23.32 -5.63 -9.63
N LEU A 107 22.23 -4.98 -9.22
CA LEU A 107 22.16 -4.22 -7.96
C LEU A 107 21.62 -5.05 -6.80
N ARG A 108 21.23 -6.30 -7.04
CA ARG A 108 20.70 -7.18 -5.99
C ARG A 108 21.83 -7.62 -5.06
N ARG A 109 21.73 -7.23 -3.80
CA ARG A 109 22.64 -7.70 -2.75
C ARG A 109 22.13 -9.02 -2.17
N ARG A 110 23.04 -9.86 -1.68
CA ARG A 110 22.66 -11.02 -0.86
C ARG A 110 21.96 -10.52 0.40
N THR A 111 20.75 -10.99 0.60
CA THR A 111 19.95 -10.69 1.78
C THR A 111 19.60 -11.97 2.51
N ARG A 112 19.29 -11.86 3.78
CA ARG A 112 18.58 -12.88 4.52
C ARG A 112 17.11 -12.49 4.61
N THR A 113 16.24 -13.46 4.69
CA THR A 113 14.80 -13.27 4.85
C THR A 113 14.38 -13.49 6.29
N GLN A 114 13.37 -12.77 6.72
CA GLN A 114 12.67 -12.97 8.00
C GLN A 114 11.17 -12.95 7.73
N PRO A 115 10.45 -14.04 8.03
CA PRO A 115 8.99 -14.02 7.99
C PRO A 115 8.45 -13.06 9.04
N ILE A 116 7.57 -12.16 8.60
CA ILE A 116 6.92 -11.19 9.48
C ILE A 116 5.42 -11.13 9.22
N ALA A 117 4.68 -10.70 10.24
CA ALA A 117 3.31 -10.26 10.14
C ALA A 117 3.22 -8.77 10.46
N VAL A 118 2.43 -8.06 9.67
CA VAL A 118 2.11 -6.63 9.86
C VAL A 118 0.61 -6.51 10.01
N GLN A 119 0.17 -5.87 11.07
CA GLN A 119 -1.22 -5.50 11.28
C GLN A 119 -1.37 -3.99 11.11
N SER A 120 -2.37 -3.57 10.32
CA SER A 120 -2.72 -2.16 10.10
C SER A 120 -4.24 -2.04 10.04
N GLY A 121 -4.85 -1.58 11.12
CA GLY A 121 -6.31 -1.54 11.26
C GLY A 121 -6.94 -2.92 11.03
N SER A 122 -7.82 -3.01 10.04
CA SER A 122 -8.49 -4.25 9.63
C SER A 122 -7.68 -5.14 8.67
N PHE A 123 -6.46 -4.76 8.34
CA PHE A 123 -5.58 -5.51 7.45
C PHE A 123 -4.58 -6.35 8.24
N LEU A 124 -4.39 -7.58 7.80
CA LEU A 124 -3.33 -8.47 8.26
C LEU A 124 -2.49 -8.89 7.05
N ILE A 125 -1.21 -8.60 7.10
CA ILE A 125 -0.28 -8.83 5.98
C ILE A 125 0.81 -9.77 6.46
N GLY A 126 1.06 -10.82 5.72
CA GLY A 126 2.20 -11.72 5.93
C GLY A 126 3.16 -11.64 4.76
N GLY A 127 4.46 -11.81 5.03
CA GLY A 127 5.47 -11.83 3.97
C GLY A 127 6.90 -11.96 4.48
N LEU A 128 7.83 -12.09 3.54
CA LEU A 128 9.26 -12.19 3.83
C LEU A 128 9.91 -10.81 3.73
N LEU A 129 10.44 -10.34 4.84
CA LEU A 129 11.26 -9.13 4.91
C LEU A 129 12.71 -9.48 4.56
N HIS A 130 13.31 -8.76 3.64
CA HIS A 130 14.70 -8.91 3.25
C HIS A 130 15.57 -7.90 3.99
N ALA A 131 16.69 -8.35 4.59
CA ALA A 131 17.68 -7.48 5.21
C ALA A 131 19.10 -7.88 4.79
N PRO A 132 20.06 -6.96 4.80
CA PRO A 132 21.46 -7.29 4.57
C PRO A 132 21.95 -8.35 5.55
N VAL A 133 22.91 -9.17 5.13
CA VAL A 133 23.51 -10.18 6.02
C VAL A 133 24.19 -9.47 7.20
N GLY A 134 23.92 -9.94 8.42
CA GLY A 134 24.46 -9.35 9.65
C GLY A 134 23.60 -8.24 10.27
N VAL A 135 22.57 -7.77 9.57
CA VAL A 135 21.62 -6.77 10.10
C VAL A 135 20.39 -7.46 10.68
N ASN A 136 19.88 -6.97 11.81
CA ASN A 136 18.60 -7.45 12.35
C ASN A 136 17.45 -6.93 11.48
N PRO A 137 16.66 -7.81 10.82
CA PRO A 137 15.60 -7.38 9.91
C PRO A 137 14.56 -6.48 10.54
N MET A 138 14.20 -6.70 11.82
CA MET A 138 13.20 -5.89 12.51
C MET A 138 13.70 -4.47 12.77
N VAL A 139 14.98 -4.31 13.12
CA VAL A 139 15.61 -2.98 13.29
C VAL A 139 15.72 -2.29 11.93
N ASP A 140 16.14 -3.03 10.90
CA ASP A 140 16.24 -2.52 9.54
C ASP A 140 14.87 -2.09 8.97
N PHE A 141 13.79 -2.80 9.29
CA PHE A 141 12.43 -2.44 8.88
C PHE A 141 12.08 -1.00 9.26
N TYR A 142 12.36 -0.61 10.50
CA TYR A 142 12.06 0.73 11.00
C TYR A 142 13.05 1.81 10.53
N ALA A 143 14.22 1.41 10.05
CA ALA A 143 15.21 2.34 9.50
C ALA A 143 14.99 2.68 8.02
N ARG A 144 14.14 1.93 7.32
CA ARG A 144 13.85 2.11 5.88
C ARG A 144 12.92 3.28 5.63
N PRO A 145 12.80 3.72 4.36
CA PRO A 145 11.68 4.56 3.92
C PRO A 145 10.32 3.94 4.26
N PRO A 146 9.25 4.74 4.35
CA PRO A 146 7.93 4.29 4.84
C PRO A 146 7.36 3.07 4.10
N LEU A 147 7.57 2.96 2.80
CA LEU A 147 7.00 1.91 1.99
C LEU A 147 8.03 0.79 1.77
N VAL A 148 7.83 -0.32 2.50
CA VAL A 148 8.77 -1.45 2.61
C VAL A 148 8.26 -2.65 1.82
N PRO A 149 9.05 -3.21 0.87
CA PRO A 149 8.65 -4.40 0.13
C PRO A 149 8.79 -5.67 0.97
N LEU A 150 7.75 -6.51 0.94
CA LEU A 150 7.73 -7.88 1.45
C LEU A 150 7.52 -8.82 0.27
N THR A 151 8.32 -9.88 0.15
CA THR A 151 8.16 -10.92 -0.88
C THR A 151 7.34 -12.10 -0.36
N ASP A 152 6.83 -12.93 -1.29
CA ASP A 152 5.97 -14.06 -0.97
C ASP A 152 4.86 -13.66 0.00
N ALA A 153 4.29 -12.49 -0.28
CA ALA A 153 3.37 -11.82 0.61
C ALA A 153 1.91 -12.13 0.27
N TRP A 154 1.07 -12.03 1.28
CA TRP A 154 -0.38 -12.07 1.18
C TRP A 154 -0.99 -10.98 2.07
N ILE A 155 -2.22 -10.61 1.77
CA ILE A 155 -2.99 -9.64 2.54
C ILE A 155 -4.39 -10.17 2.81
N GLU A 156 -4.82 -10.05 4.05
CA GLU A 156 -6.15 -10.36 4.51
C GLU A 156 -6.83 -9.08 4.98
N PHE A 157 -8.10 -8.93 4.65
CA PHE A 157 -8.90 -7.75 5.00
C PHE A 157 -10.40 -8.09 5.04
N TRP A 158 -11.20 -7.20 5.59
CA TRP A 158 -12.64 -7.29 5.59
C TRP A 158 -13.24 -6.43 4.48
N SER A 159 -14.16 -7.00 3.69
CA SER A 159 -14.91 -6.29 2.66
C SER A 159 -16.36 -6.77 2.66
N GLY A 160 -17.31 -5.83 2.72
CA GLY A 160 -18.73 -6.14 2.76
C GLY A 160 -19.13 -7.10 3.90
N GLY A 161 -18.52 -6.96 5.07
CA GLY A 161 -18.75 -7.83 6.23
C GLY A 161 -18.17 -9.25 6.09
N ARG A 162 -17.34 -9.52 5.07
CA ARG A 162 -16.69 -10.81 4.83
C ARG A 162 -15.19 -10.68 4.87
N ARG A 163 -14.55 -11.69 5.44
CA ARG A 163 -13.09 -11.85 5.39
C ARG A 163 -12.67 -12.18 3.97
N ARG A 164 -11.74 -11.43 3.44
CA ARG A 164 -11.11 -11.61 2.13
C ARG A 164 -9.65 -11.93 2.33
N LEU A 165 -9.14 -12.87 1.56
CA LEU A 165 -7.73 -13.21 1.54
C LEU A 165 -7.25 -13.11 0.09
N ASP A 166 -6.37 -12.14 -0.17
CA ASP A 166 -5.68 -12.02 -1.44
C ASP A 166 -4.29 -12.67 -1.30
N LEU A 167 -4.17 -13.87 -1.84
CA LEU A 167 -2.91 -14.57 -1.94
C LEU A 167 -2.12 -13.95 -3.11
N TRP A 168 -1.08 -13.25 -2.77
CA TRP A 168 -0.14 -12.69 -3.72
C TRP A 168 1.21 -13.38 -3.56
N THR A 169 1.60 -14.19 -4.57
CA THR A 169 2.88 -14.91 -4.56
C THR A 169 4.09 -14.04 -4.95
N GLY A 170 3.88 -12.74 -5.17
CA GLY A 170 4.92 -11.78 -5.53
C GLY A 170 5.32 -10.88 -4.36
N THR A 171 5.32 -9.59 -4.61
CA THR A 171 5.75 -8.57 -3.64
C THR A 171 4.61 -7.62 -3.29
N LEU A 172 4.37 -7.42 -1.98
CA LEU A 172 3.56 -6.33 -1.44
C LEU A 172 4.49 -5.26 -0.86
N ILE A 173 4.23 -4.00 -1.19
CA ILE A 173 4.89 -2.84 -0.62
C ILE A 173 4.02 -2.35 0.53
N VAL A 174 4.48 -2.47 1.76
CA VAL A 174 3.71 -2.20 2.98
C VAL A 174 4.13 -0.88 3.59
N ASN A 175 3.18 -0.07 3.99
CA ASN A 175 3.43 1.19 4.67
C ASN A 175 3.68 0.95 6.17
N ARG A 176 4.95 1.02 6.61
CA ARG A 176 5.33 0.78 8.00
C ARG A 176 4.77 1.83 8.96
N ASP A 177 4.54 3.07 8.48
CA ASP A 177 4.04 4.16 9.32
C ASP A 177 2.54 4.01 9.62
N ARG A 178 1.86 3.10 8.88
CA ARG A 178 0.47 2.70 9.11
C ARG A 178 0.36 1.39 9.91
N ALA A 179 1.49 0.75 10.22
CA ALA A 179 1.50 -0.51 10.96
C ALA A 179 1.24 -0.27 12.46
N ASP A 180 0.18 -0.88 12.98
CA ASP A 180 -0.11 -0.90 14.42
C ASP A 180 0.81 -1.87 15.16
N VAL A 181 1.05 -3.05 14.52
CA VAL A 181 1.90 -4.11 15.05
C VAL A 181 2.73 -4.72 13.93
N VAL A 182 4.03 -4.89 14.20
CA VAL A 182 4.93 -5.68 13.34
C VAL A 182 5.61 -6.73 14.21
N ARG A 183 5.51 -8.01 13.83
CA ARG A 183 6.10 -9.10 14.61
C ARG A 183 6.74 -10.17 13.72
N PRO A 184 7.84 -10.79 14.17
CA PRO A 184 8.35 -12.00 13.52
C PRO A 184 7.34 -13.14 13.69
N VAL A 185 7.29 -14.01 12.68
CA VAL A 185 6.48 -15.23 12.67
C VAL A 185 7.32 -16.40 12.18
N THR A 186 6.80 -17.63 12.25
CA THR A 186 7.46 -18.77 11.64
C THR A 186 7.12 -18.87 10.16
N GLU A 187 7.95 -19.56 9.38
CA GLU A 187 7.64 -19.85 7.97
C GLU A 187 6.36 -20.66 7.82
N THR A 188 6.10 -21.57 8.77
CA THR A 188 4.89 -22.39 8.81
C THR A 188 3.65 -21.53 9.01
N ASP A 189 3.66 -20.62 10.02
CA ASP A 189 2.54 -19.72 10.27
C ASP A 189 2.26 -18.82 9.05
N LEU A 190 3.33 -18.38 8.37
CA LEU A 190 3.21 -17.57 7.16
C LEU A 190 2.60 -18.37 6.01
N ALA A 191 3.09 -19.58 5.76
CA ALA A 191 2.65 -20.44 4.64
C ALA A 191 1.21 -20.92 4.79
N GLU A 192 0.78 -21.21 6.02
CA GLU A 192 -0.57 -21.69 6.30
C GLU A 192 -1.62 -20.57 6.44
N GLY A 193 -1.20 -19.30 6.40
CA GLY A 193 -2.09 -18.14 6.59
C GLY A 193 -2.76 -18.15 7.98
N LEU A 194 -2.14 -18.81 8.97
CA LEU A 194 -2.66 -19.00 10.34
C LEU A 194 -2.41 -17.79 11.25
N LEU A 195 -2.00 -16.68 10.68
CA LEU A 195 -1.76 -15.46 11.45
C LEU A 195 -3.08 -14.97 12.07
N ARG A 196 -3.06 -14.74 13.37
CA ARG A 196 -4.18 -14.13 14.08
C ARG A 196 -3.88 -12.67 14.33
N PRO A 197 -4.87 -11.76 14.15
CA PRO A 197 -4.75 -10.38 14.59
C PRO A 197 -4.37 -10.34 16.08
N VAL A 198 -3.50 -9.41 16.44
CA VAL A 198 -3.26 -9.10 17.86
C VAL A 198 -4.42 -8.20 18.31
N GLU A 199 -5.14 -8.65 19.36
CA GLU A 199 -6.12 -7.78 19.99
C GLU A 199 -5.37 -6.63 20.68
N LEU A 200 -5.40 -5.47 20.04
CA LEU A 200 -4.95 -4.24 20.67
C LEU A 200 -6.05 -3.88 21.66
N GLY A 201 -5.80 -4.13 22.94
CA GLY A 201 -6.72 -3.71 24.00
C GLY A 201 -7.15 -2.25 23.78
N GLU A 202 -8.44 -1.95 23.95
CA GLU A 202 -8.96 -0.59 23.84
C GLU A 202 -8.04 0.37 24.60
N ARG A 203 -7.44 1.31 23.89
CA ARG A 203 -6.72 2.40 24.53
C ARG A 203 -7.74 3.10 25.41
N ALA A 204 -7.59 2.99 26.72
CA ALA A 204 -8.38 3.77 27.67
C ALA A 204 -8.35 5.24 27.23
N PRO A 205 -9.51 5.92 27.17
CA PRO A 205 -9.52 7.34 26.82
C PRO A 205 -8.60 8.07 27.79
N VAL A 206 -7.64 8.79 27.24
CA VAL A 206 -6.78 9.70 28.02
C VAL A 206 -7.70 10.77 28.58
N ALA A 207 -7.86 10.77 29.90
CA ALA A 207 -8.64 11.75 30.66
C ALA A 207 -7.97 13.12 30.62
#